data_868edf61d2701c13923be7a03f543811
#
_entry.id   868edf61d2701c13923be7a03f543811
#
_cell.length_a   1.000
_cell.length_b   1.000
_cell.length_c   1.000
_cell.angle_alpha   90.00
_cell.angle_beta   90.00
_cell.angle_gamma   90.00
#
_symmetry.space_group_name_H-M   'P 1'
#
loop_
_entity.id
_entity.type
_entity.pdbx_description
1 polymer ?
#
loop_
_entity_poly.entity_id
_entity_poly.type
_entity_poly.pdbx_seq_one_letter_code
_entity_poly.pdbx_strand_id
1 'polypeptide(L)'
;MYRCRMLFVFLLLLPTSPLIAAENTLEACFGCHGADGMGEADPMIPVIAGMPAAHIEEAIYAYVDGARQCVWEPRMCETVAALTESEVSAAAEYFAGRVRNYNLEEFDEELAAKGAILHERHCAACHVPPHDEDVDYAIGIPLHGQRPDYIRYAIRAYFGGKREPLLETMAHEIQQLEADDFDALVNYYSSYRAGD
;
A
#
# COMPACT_ATOMS: atom_id res chain seq x y z
N MET A 1 15.76 64.62 29.60
CA MET A 1 16.56 63.56 28.99
C MET A 1 15.81 62.24 29.23
N TYR A 2 14.94 61.83 28.31
CA TYR A 2 14.21 60.59 28.42
C TYR A 2 15.00 59.51 27.70
N ARG A 3 15.48 58.45 28.40
CA ARG A 3 16.12 57.26 27.83
C ARG A 3 15.02 56.28 27.46
N CYS A 4 14.75 56.13 26.14
CA CYS A 4 13.91 55.10 25.59
C CYS A 4 14.63 53.75 25.72
N ARG A 5 14.12 52.85 26.58
CA ARG A 5 14.58 51.47 26.69
C ARG A 5 13.82 50.65 25.63
N MET A 6 14.51 50.31 24.55
CA MET A 6 14.04 49.39 23.55
C MET A 6 14.05 47.97 24.15
N LEU A 7 12.88 47.40 24.43
CA LEU A 7 12.74 45.99 24.78
C LEU A 7 12.87 45.17 23.47
N PHE A 8 13.97 44.46 23.33
CA PHE A 8 14.09 43.41 22.32
C PHE A 8 13.33 42.16 22.79
N VAL A 9 12.15 41.92 22.21
CA VAL A 9 11.45 40.64 22.37
C VAL A 9 12.16 39.61 21.49
N PHE A 10 12.94 38.75 22.11
CA PHE A 10 13.50 37.57 21.44
C PHE A 10 12.37 36.57 21.27
N LEU A 11 11.85 36.43 20.04
CA LEU A 11 10.92 35.37 19.67
C LEU A 11 11.71 34.07 19.57
N LEU A 12 11.66 33.26 20.61
CA LEU A 12 12.22 31.89 20.61
C LEU A 12 11.39 31.02 19.65
N LEU A 13 11.91 30.83 18.45
CA LEU A 13 11.46 29.76 17.54
C LEU A 13 11.86 28.43 18.18
N LEU A 14 10.92 27.80 18.87
CA LEU A 14 11.09 26.44 19.36
C LEU A 14 11.12 25.49 18.14
N PRO A 15 12.16 24.65 17.98
CA PRO A 15 12.15 23.65 16.93
C PRO A 15 10.99 22.66 17.19
N THR A 16 10.16 22.43 16.18
CA THR A 16 9.15 21.38 16.24
C THR A 16 9.87 20.05 16.42
N SER A 17 9.56 19.31 17.49
CA SER A 17 10.16 18.02 17.76
C SER A 17 9.79 17.05 16.62
N PRO A 18 10.75 16.22 16.13
CA PRO A 18 10.48 15.23 15.06
C PRO A 18 9.38 14.22 15.45
N LEU A 19 9.17 13.99 16.73
CA LEU A 19 8.06 13.17 17.26
C LEU A 19 6.67 13.76 16.92
N ILE A 20 6.49 15.07 16.95
CA ILE A 20 5.19 15.72 16.66
C ILE A 20 4.91 15.65 15.14
N ALA A 21 5.93 15.74 14.32
CA ALA A 21 5.77 15.60 12.86
C ALA A 21 5.33 14.18 12.49
N ALA A 22 5.96 13.14 13.07
CA ALA A 22 5.61 11.73 12.81
C ALA A 22 4.18 11.37 13.26
N GLU A 23 3.71 11.90 14.40
CA GLU A 23 2.32 11.71 14.85
C GLU A 23 1.31 12.29 13.85
N ASN A 24 1.53 13.51 13.36
CA ASN A 24 0.63 14.16 12.40
C ASN A 24 0.59 13.41 11.05
N THR A 25 1.71 12.86 10.61
CA THR A 25 1.80 12.07 9.37
C THR A 25 1.00 10.78 9.48
N LEU A 26 1.15 10.04 10.59
CA LEU A 26 0.40 8.82 10.84
C LEU A 26 -1.12 9.08 10.91
N GLU A 27 -1.55 10.19 11.53
CA GLU A 27 -2.97 10.56 11.57
C GLU A 27 -3.55 10.77 10.16
N ALA A 28 -2.79 11.36 9.23
CA ALA A 28 -3.23 11.50 7.85
C ALA A 28 -3.42 10.14 7.15
N CYS A 29 -2.57 9.16 7.44
CA CYS A 29 -2.70 7.79 6.95
C CYS A 29 -3.91 7.07 7.59
N PHE A 30 -4.10 7.25 8.90
CA PHE A 30 -5.17 6.60 9.67
C PHE A 30 -6.57 6.97 9.18
N GLY A 31 -6.75 8.18 8.65
CA GLY A 31 -8.02 8.66 8.13
C GLY A 31 -8.62 7.77 7.03
N CYS A 32 -7.77 7.06 6.29
CA CYS A 32 -8.16 6.15 5.23
C CYS A 32 -7.80 4.70 5.56
N HIS A 33 -6.55 4.43 5.93
CA HIS A 33 -6.07 3.06 6.14
C HIS A 33 -6.42 2.47 7.52
N GLY A 34 -6.94 3.27 8.45
CA GLY A 34 -7.10 2.88 9.85
C GLY A 34 -5.76 2.84 10.61
N ALA A 35 -5.80 2.94 11.93
CA ALA A 35 -4.60 2.79 12.75
C ALA A 35 -4.04 1.35 12.74
N ASP A 36 -4.87 0.39 12.39
CA ASP A 36 -4.50 -1.02 12.20
C ASP A 36 -3.99 -1.34 10.79
N GLY A 37 -4.18 -0.41 9.83
CA GLY A 37 -3.76 -0.59 8.45
C GLY A 37 -4.69 -1.47 7.62
N MET A 38 -5.93 -1.72 8.07
CA MET A 38 -6.87 -2.64 7.42
C MET A 38 -7.72 -1.99 6.33
N GLY A 39 -7.81 -0.64 6.28
CA GLY A 39 -8.51 0.08 5.22
C GLY A 39 -10.02 -0.16 5.16
N GLU A 40 -10.68 -0.41 6.31
CA GLU A 40 -12.07 -0.87 6.35
C GLU A 40 -13.11 0.18 5.91
N ALA A 41 -12.72 1.45 5.87
CA ALA A 41 -13.65 2.54 5.57
C ALA A 41 -14.15 2.55 4.11
N ASP A 42 -13.37 2.00 3.18
CA ASP A 42 -13.65 2.02 1.74
C ASP A 42 -13.00 0.79 1.08
N PRO A 43 -13.72 -0.04 0.31
CA PRO A 43 -13.18 -1.24 -0.33
C PRO A 43 -12.06 -0.97 -1.35
N MET A 44 -11.92 0.27 -1.80
CA MET A 44 -10.82 0.70 -2.68
C MET A 44 -9.53 1.01 -1.93
N ILE A 45 -9.58 1.15 -0.60
CA ILE A 45 -8.39 1.42 0.22
C ILE A 45 -7.71 0.08 0.53
N PRO A 46 -6.42 -0.08 0.18
CA PRO A 46 -5.72 -1.33 0.41
C PRO A 46 -5.46 -1.60 1.89
N VAL A 47 -5.44 -2.89 2.24
CA VAL A 47 -4.80 -3.36 3.46
C VAL A 47 -3.30 -3.15 3.32
N ILE A 48 -2.71 -2.40 4.26
CA ILE A 48 -1.27 -2.15 4.34
C ILE A 48 -0.65 -2.72 5.63
N ALA A 49 -1.47 -3.26 6.52
CA ALA A 49 -1.03 -3.99 7.70
C ALA A 49 -0.14 -5.17 7.31
N GLY A 50 1.01 -5.31 7.98
CA GLY A 50 1.94 -6.42 7.78
C GLY A 50 2.63 -6.48 6.42
N MET A 51 2.51 -5.42 5.61
CA MET A 51 3.28 -5.31 4.37
C MET A 51 4.75 -4.99 4.69
N PRO A 52 5.72 -5.52 3.93
CA PRO A 52 7.11 -5.15 4.14
C PRO A 52 7.32 -3.63 4.09
N ALA A 53 8.07 -3.07 5.04
CA ALA A 53 8.30 -1.62 5.13
C ALA A 53 8.86 -1.06 3.82
N ALA A 54 9.86 -1.72 3.24
CA ALA A 54 10.45 -1.33 1.96
C ALA A 54 9.41 -1.24 0.83
N HIS A 55 8.41 -2.14 0.80
CA HIS A 55 7.35 -2.08 -0.20
C HIS A 55 6.39 -0.90 0.04
N ILE A 56 6.10 -0.56 1.30
CA ILE A 56 5.26 0.61 1.62
C ILE A 56 5.98 1.89 1.19
N GLU A 57 7.27 2.03 1.52
CA GLU A 57 8.09 3.16 1.08
C GLU A 57 8.09 3.31 -0.44
N GLU A 58 8.38 2.23 -1.13
CA GLU A 58 8.39 2.18 -2.59
C GLU A 58 7.03 2.54 -3.20
N ALA A 59 5.94 2.04 -2.62
CA ALA A 59 4.59 2.39 -3.04
C ALA A 59 4.30 3.88 -2.89
N ILE A 60 4.75 4.51 -1.80
CA ILE A 60 4.63 5.94 -1.56
C ILE A 60 5.43 6.72 -2.60
N TYR A 61 6.70 6.38 -2.81
CA TYR A 61 7.53 7.04 -3.82
C TYR A 61 6.98 6.89 -5.24
N ALA A 62 6.41 5.72 -5.58
CA ALA A 62 5.76 5.52 -6.88
C ALA A 62 4.58 6.47 -7.12
N TYR A 63 3.87 6.92 -6.06
CA TYR A 63 2.87 7.99 -6.19
C TYR A 63 3.52 9.36 -6.35
N VAL A 64 4.58 9.65 -5.60
CA VAL A 64 5.32 10.93 -5.69
C VAL A 64 5.93 11.11 -7.08
N ASP A 65 6.52 10.06 -7.63
CA ASP A 65 7.20 10.07 -8.94
C ASP A 65 6.25 9.93 -10.13
N GLY A 66 4.96 9.64 -9.88
CA GLY A 66 3.94 9.46 -10.90
C GLY A 66 3.95 8.10 -11.60
N ALA A 67 4.76 7.15 -11.14
CA ALA A 67 4.75 5.76 -11.58
C ALA A 67 3.42 5.05 -11.20
N ARG A 68 2.76 5.53 -10.15
CA ARG A 68 1.36 5.23 -9.81
C ARG A 68 0.53 6.50 -10.00
N GLN A 69 -0.27 6.53 -11.06
CA GLN A 69 -1.10 7.68 -11.37
C GLN A 69 -2.41 7.65 -10.59
N CYS A 70 -2.76 8.76 -9.94
CA CYS A 70 -3.99 8.91 -9.16
C CYS A 70 -5.19 9.31 -10.04
N VAL A 71 -5.42 8.61 -11.15
CA VAL A 71 -6.44 8.97 -12.13
C VAL A 71 -7.87 8.80 -11.59
N TRP A 72 -8.07 7.79 -10.73
CA TRP A 72 -9.39 7.46 -10.17
C TRP A 72 -9.50 7.74 -8.67
N GLU A 73 -8.36 7.92 -7.99
CA GLU A 73 -8.29 8.18 -6.56
C GLU A 73 -7.18 9.19 -6.26
N PRO A 74 -7.49 10.49 -6.23
CA PRO A 74 -6.48 11.55 -6.06
C PRO A 74 -5.92 11.64 -4.64
N ARG A 75 -6.67 11.19 -3.63
CA ARG A 75 -6.33 11.37 -2.20
C ARG A 75 -4.94 10.88 -1.84
N MET A 76 -4.51 9.72 -2.39
CA MET A 76 -3.19 9.19 -2.04
C MET A 76 -2.06 10.08 -2.57
N CYS A 77 -2.14 10.56 -3.82
CA CYS A 77 -1.15 11.49 -4.36
C CYS A 77 -1.10 12.81 -3.59
N GLU A 78 -2.26 13.35 -3.19
CA GLU A 78 -2.34 14.58 -2.41
C GLU A 78 -1.71 14.40 -1.03
N THR A 79 -1.97 13.26 -0.37
CA THR A 79 -1.45 12.95 0.97
C THR A 79 0.07 12.80 0.96
N VAL A 80 0.64 12.08 -0.02
CA VAL A 80 2.08 11.76 -0.02
C VAL A 80 2.96 12.89 -0.58
N ALA A 81 2.40 13.84 -1.32
CA ALA A 81 3.15 14.89 -2.01
C ALA A 81 4.02 15.78 -1.09
N ALA A 82 3.67 15.87 0.19
CA ALA A 82 4.34 16.74 1.15
C ALA A 82 5.17 15.96 2.20
N LEU A 83 5.24 14.64 2.11
CA LEU A 83 5.96 13.81 3.08
C LEU A 83 7.47 13.95 2.92
N THR A 84 8.17 14.03 4.03
CA THR A 84 9.63 13.89 4.09
C THR A 84 10.03 12.41 4.10
N GLU A 85 11.28 12.11 3.73
CA GLU A 85 11.81 10.73 3.78
C GLU A 85 11.64 10.09 5.16
N SER A 86 11.87 10.85 6.24
CA SER A 86 11.72 10.33 7.61
C SER A 86 10.27 10.01 7.97
N GLU A 87 9.29 10.75 7.43
CA GLU A 87 7.87 10.48 7.61
C GLU A 87 7.42 9.26 6.80
N VAL A 88 7.93 9.12 5.59
CA VAL A 88 7.69 7.92 4.77
C VAL A 88 8.20 6.68 5.49
N SER A 89 9.44 6.69 5.97
CA SER A 89 10.04 5.57 6.70
C SER A 89 9.29 5.24 8.00
N ALA A 90 8.91 6.26 8.76
CA ALA A 90 8.14 6.07 9.99
C ALA A 90 6.75 5.45 9.73
N ALA A 91 6.07 5.87 8.67
CA ALA A 91 4.78 5.29 8.29
C ALA A 91 4.93 3.83 7.82
N ALA A 92 5.96 3.55 7.03
CA ALA A 92 6.25 2.21 6.53
C ALA A 92 6.54 1.23 7.67
N GLU A 93 7.40 1.60 8.60
CA GLU A 93 7.73 0.83 9.81
C GLU A 93 6.49 0.58 10.68
N TYR A 94 5.67 1.63 10.88
CA TYR A 94 4.46 1.53 11.67
C TYR A 94 3.50 0.47 11.11
N PHE A 95 3.16 0.54 9.82
CA PHE A 95 2.20 -0.38 9.22
C PHE A 95 2.77 -1.77 8.97
N ALA A 96 4.07 -1.90 8.71
CA ALA A 96 4.75 -3.19 8.64
C ALA A 96 4.65 -3.97 9.96
N GLY A 97 4.66 -3.27 11.09
CA GLY A 97 4.46 -3.87 12.41
C GLY A 97 3.01 -4.19 12.79
N ARG A 98 2.02 -3.96 11.92
CA ARG A 98 0.60 -4.27 12.20
C ARG A 98 0.28 -5.71 11.82
N VAL A 99 -0.68 -6.28 12.55
CA VAL A 99 -1.18 -7.64 12.25
C VAL A 99 -2.24 -7.55 11.15
N ARG A 100 -2.03 -8.29 10.07
CA ARG A 100 -2.98 -8.39 8.97
C ARG A 100 -4.06 -9.42 9.29
N ASN A 101 -5.32 -9.05 9.09
CA ASN A 101 -6.45 -9.98 9.14
C ASN A 101 -6.76 -10.49 7.72
N TYR A 102 -6.82 -11.81 7.56
CA TYR A 102 -7.04 -12.48 6.28
C TYR A 102 -8.49 -12.96 6.06
N ASN A 103 -9.37 -12.78 7.03
CA ASN A 103 -10.75 -13.29 6.97
C ASN A 103 -11.75 -12.16 6.62
N LEU A 104 -11.47 -11.37 5.61
CA LEU A 104 -12.19 -10.12 5.38
C LEU A 104 -13.34 -10.22 4.38
N GLU A 105 -13.24 -11.08 3.36
CA GLU A 105 -14.10 -10.95 2.18
C GLU A 105 -14.74 -12.28 1.81
N GLU A 106 -15.95 -12.19 1.24
CA GLU A 106 -16.59 -13.30 0.56
C GLU A 106 -15.97 -13.50 -0.82
N PHE A 107 -15.98 -14.73 -1.32
CA PHE A 107 -15.44 -15.08 -2.62
C PHE A 107 -16.26 -16.20 -3.29
N ASP A 108 -16.15 -16.29 -4.60
CA ASP A 108 -16.71 -17.38 -5.40
C ASP A 108 -15.68 -18.51 -5.52
N GLU A 109 -16.05 -19.73 -5.08
CA GLU A 109 -15.16 -20.88 -5.03
C GLU A 109 -14.71 -21.35 -6.43
N GLU A 110 -15.58 -21.27 -7.45
CA GLU A 110 -15.25 -21.68 -8.82
C GLU A 110 -14.26 -20.68 -9.45
N LEU A 111 -14.50 -19.39 -9.26
CA LEU A 111 -13.56 -18.35 -9.70
C LEU A 111 -12.24 -18.44 -8.94
N ALA A 112 -12.25 -18.69 -7.64
CA ALA A 112 -11.03 -18.85 -6.85
C ALA A 112 -10.19 -20.05 -7.34
N ALA A 113 -10.81 -21.18 -7.68
CA ALA A 113 -10.11 -22.32 -8.25
C ALA A 113 -9.47 -22.01 -9.62
N LYS A 114 -10.16 -21.26 -10.49
CA LYS A 114 -9.59 -20.75 -11.74
C LYS A 114 -8.43 -19.80 -11.47
N GLY A 115 -8.60 -18.88 -10.51
CA GLY A 115 -7.58 -17.92 -10.12
C GLY A 115 -6.32 -18.56 -9.56
N ALA A 116 -6.44 -19.67 -8.81
CA ALA A 116 -5.30 -20.45 -8.34
C ALA A 116 -4.42 -20.96 -9.49
N ILE A 117 -5.04 -21.43 -10.58
CA ILE A 117 -4.31 -21.90 -11.78
C ILE A 117 -3.60 -20.74 -12.47
N LEU A 118 -4.25 -19.59 -12.56
CA LEU A 118 -3.66 -18.38 -13.14
C LEU A 118 -2.50 -17.87 -12.29
N HIS A 119 -2.68 -17.84 -10.98
CA HIS A 119 -1.64 -17.45 -10.03
C HIS A 119 -0.41 -18.33 -10.17
N GLU A 120 -0.57 -19.66 -10.15
CA GLU A 120 0.54 -20.60 -10.29
C GLU A 120 1.31 -20.38 -11.58
N ARG A 121 0.62 -20.07 -12.66
CA ARG A 121 1.22 -19.88 -13.99
C ARG A 121 1.97 -18.55 -14.15
N HIS A 122 1.41 -17.45 -13.62
CA HIS A 122 1.82 -16.09 -13.95
C HIS A 122 2.38 -15.29 -12.77
N CYS A 123 2.10 -15.71 -11.53
CA CYS A 123 2.32 -14.87 -10.35
C CYS A 123 3.14 -15.54 -9.26
N ALA A 124 3.02 -16.86 -9.08
CA ALA A 124 3.56 -17.60 -7.94
C ALA A 124 5.09 -17.52 -7.81
N ALA A 125 5.80 -17.30 -8.91
CA ALA A 125 7.26 -17.19 -8.88
C ALA A 125 7.76 -15.99 -8.03
N CYS A 126 6.88 -14.97 -7.84
CA CYS A 126 7.21 -13.75 -7.09
C CYS A 126 6.22 -13.48 -5.95
N HIS A 127 4.93 -13.75 -6.15
CA HIS A 127 3.87 -13.46 -5.20
C HIS A 127 3.45 -14.73 -4.44
N VAL A 128 4.13 -15.01 -3.37
CA VAL A 128 3.87 -16.18 -2.53
C VAL A 128 2.86 -15.87 -1.43
N PRO A 129 2.21 -16.89 -0.83
CA PRO A 129 1.34 -16.68 0.30
C PRO A 129 2.07 -16.04 1.48
N PRO A 130 1.38 -15.23 2.32
CA PRO A 130 1.94 -14.71 3.55
C PRO A 130 2.28 -15.85 4.52
N HIS A 131 3.33 -15.66 5.34
CA HIS A 131 3.86 -16.65 6.30
C HIS A 131 4.64 -17.82 5.70
N ASP A 132 5.00 -17.75 4.44
CA ASP A 132 6.04 -18.65 3.94
C ASP A 132 7.39 -18.16 4.47
N GLU A 133 7.98 -18.92 5.42
CA GLU A 133 9.22 -18.53 6.11
C GLU A 133 10.45 -18.53 5.19
N ASP A 134 10.35 -19.19 4.04
CA ASP A 134 11.45 -19.32 3.07
C ASP A 134 11.47 -18.21 2.02
N VAL A 135 10.57 -17.21 2.14
CA VAL A 135 10.37 -16.20 1.10
C VAL A 135 11.13 -14.92 1.35
N ASP A 136 11.91 -14.55 0.36
CA ASP A 136 12.44 -13.19 0.23
C ASP A 136 11.41 -12.25 -0.41
N TYR A 137 10.65 -11.53 0.41
CA TYR A 137 9.68 -10.52 -0.05
C TYR A 137 10.30 -9.35 -0.84
N ALA A 138 11.61 -9.34 -1.05
CA ALA A 138 12.27 -8.37 -1.92
C ALA A 138 11.87 -8.51 -3.39
N ILE A 139 11.37 -9.68 -3.80
CA ILE A 139 10.96 -9.93 -5.19
C ILE A 139 9.48 -9.61 -5.41
N GLY A 140 8.61 -9.92 -4.44
CA GLY A 140 7.19 -9.66 -4.55
C GLY A 140 6.48 -9.75 -3.20
N ILE A 141 5.41 -8.98 -3.07
CA ILE A 141 4.60 -8.94 -1.84
C ILE A 141 3.49 -9.99 -1.89
N PRO A 142 3.01 -10.47 -0.73
CA PRO A 142 1.83 -11.32 -0.68
C PRO A 142 0.58 -10.53 -1.11
N LEU A 143 -0.12 -11.04 -2.12
CA LEU A 143 -1.38 -10.47 -2.61
C LEU A 143 -2.59 -11.03 -1.87
N HIS A 144 -2.43 -12.17 -1.22
CA HIS A 144 -3.45 -12.89 -0.49
C HIS A 144 -4.03 -12.04 0.66
N GLY A 145 -5.35 -12.10 0.84
CA GLY A 145 -6.06 -11.32 1.84
C GLY A 145 -6.08 -9.80 1.60
N GLN A 146 -5.76 -9.36 0.38
CA GLN A 146 -5.96 -7.97 -0.03
C GLN A 146 -7.42 -7.76 -0.47
N ARG A 147 -7.91 -6.55 -0.33
CA ARG A 147 -9.30 -6.19 -0.67
C ARG A 147 -9.59 -6.42 -2.15
N PRO A 148 -10.71 -7.09 -2.50
CA PRO A 148 -11.05 -7.46 -3.88
C PRO A 148 -11.08 -6.27 -4.83
N ASP A 149 -11.73 -5.18 -4.43
CA ASP A 149 -11.86 -3.99 -5.27
C ASP A 149 -10.53 -3.29 -5.50
N TYR A 150 -9.66 -3.29 -4.47
CA TYR A 150 -8.30 -2.77 -4.64
C TYR A 150 -7.44 -3.64 -5.57
N ILE A 151 -7.51 -4.99 -5.47
CA ILE A 151 -6.80 -5.89 -6.40
C ILE A 151 -7.28 -5.64 -7.83
N ARG A 152 -8.60 -5.61 -8.03
CA ARG A 152 -9.19 -5.33 -9.35
C ARG A 152 -8.73 -3.98 -9.91
N TYR A 153 -8.73 -2.95 -9.08
CA TYR A 153 -8.20 -1.63 -9.42
C TYR A 153 -6.72 -1.71 -9.80
N ALA A 154 -5.88 -2.36 -8.99
CA ALA A 154 -4.44 -2.45 -9.21
C ALA A 154 -4.10 -3.18 -10.52
N ILE A 155 -4.72 -4.33 -10.79
CA ILE A 155 -4.52 -5.08 -12.04
C ILE A 155 -4.91 -4.22 -13.24
N ARG A 156 -6.07 -3.57 -13.21
CA ARG A 156 -6.52 -2.67 -14.29
C ARG A 156 -5.58 -1.48 -14.48
N ALA A 157 -5.02 -0.95 -13.39
CA ALA A 157 -4.08 0.17 -13.47
C ALA A 157 -2.75 -0.25 -14.12
N TYR A 158 -2.23 -1.43 -13.81
CA TYR A 158 -1.08 -2.00 -14.49
C TYR A 158 -1.36 -2.27 -15.97
N PHE A 159 -2.45 -2.96 -16.27
CA PHE A 159 -2.84 -3.31 -17.63
C PHE A 159 -3.07 -2.06 -18.49
N GLY A 160 -3.66 -1.02 -17.94
CA GLY A 160 -3.94 0.26 -18.59
C GLY A 160 -2.76 1.25 -18.63
N GLY A 161 -1.57 0.87 -18.13
CA GLY A 161 -0.40 1.77 -18.10
C GLY A 161 -0.55 2.97 -17.15
N LYS A 162 -1.40 2.84 -16.12
CA LYS A 162 -1.60 3.85 -15.07
C LYS A 162 -0.80 3.56 -13.80
N ARG A 163 -0.18 2.40 -13.77
CA ARG A 163 0.73 1.95 -12.72
C ARG A 163 1.89 1.22 -13.41
N GLU A 164 3.09 1.69 -13.17
CA GLU A 164 4.29 1.07 -13.72
C GLU A 164 4.68 -0.13 -12.86
N PRO A 165 4.87 -1.34 -13.43
CA PRO A 165 5.43 -2.46 -12.69
C PRO A 165 6.92 -2.25 -12.47
N LEU A 166 7.40 -2.66 -11.28
CA LEU A 166 8.82 -2.58 -10.93
C LEU A 166 9.71 -3.46 -11.79
N LEU A 167 9.19 -4.61 -12.20
CA LEU A 167 9.93 -5.60 -12.96
C LEU A 167 9.31 -5.78 -14.35
N GLU A 168 10.13 -5.84 -15.37
CA GLU A 168 9.68 -6.14 -16.73
C GLU A 168 8.96 -7.49 -16.84
N THR A 169 9.37 -8.47 -16.02
CA THR A 169 8.69 -9.78 -15.94
C THR A 169 7.26 -9.62 -15.45
N MET A 170 6.99 -8.80 -14.44
CA MET A 170 5.63 -8.52 -13.99
C MET A 170 4.80 -7.85 -15.09
N ALA A 171 5.37 -6.90 -15.83
CA ALA A 171 4.72 -6.27 -16.98
C ALA A 171 4.32 -7.31 -18.04
N HIS A 172 5.24 -8.23 -18.34
CA HIS A 172 5.01 -9.29 -19.31
C HIS A 172 3.87 -10.22 -18.87
N GLU A 173 3.88 -10.69 -17.63
CA GLU A 173 2.86 -11.62 -17.12
C GLU A 173 1.47 -10.98 -17.06
N ILE A 174 1.36 -9.72 -16.66
CA ILE A 174 0.08 -9.00 -16.65
C ILE A 174 -0.50 -8.87 -18.05
N GLN A 175 0.32 -8.68 -19.09
CA GLN A 175 -0.14 -8.58 -20.47
C GLN A 175 -0.62 -9.92 -21.07
N GLN A 176 -0.36 -11.06 -20.42
CA GLN A 176 -0.87 -12.37 -20.80
C GLN A 176 -2.30 -12.63 -20.29
N LEU A 177 -2.79 -11.79 -19.36
CA LEU A 177 -4.12 -11.96 -18.76
C LEU A 177 -5.21 -11.41 -19.69
N GLU A 178 -6.36 -12.06 -19.68
CA GLU A 178 -7.58 -11.59 -20.28
C GLU A 178 -8.48 -10.90 -19.25
N ALA A 179 -9.45 -10.12 -19.69
CA ALA A 179 -10.32 -9.36 -18.79
C ALA A 179 -11.07 -10.25 -17.77
N ASP A 180 -11.48 -11.45 -18.19
CA ASP A 180 -12.18 -12.44 -17.35
C ASP A 180 -11.26 -13.11 -16.32
N ASP A 181 -9.94 -13.03 -16.49
CA ASP A 181 -8.96 -13.58 -15.56
C ASP A 181 -8.82 -12.71 -14.31
N PHE A 182 -9.14 -11.42 -14.42
CA PHE A 182 -9.04 -10.48 -13.29
C PHE A 182 -9.97 -10.88 -12.15
N ASP A 183 -11.23 -11.25 -12.47
CA ASP A 183 -12.18 -11.66 -11.44
C ASP A 183 -11.79 -13.00 -10.80
N ALA A 184 -11.23 -13.92 -11.57
CA ALA A 184 -10.69 -15.18 -11.05
C ALA A 184 -9.54 -14.95 -10.06
N LEU A 185 -8.55 -14.12 -10.43
CA LEU A 185 -7.43 -13.76 -9.54
C LEU A 185 -7.91 -13.02 -8.28
N VAL A 186 -8.86 -12.10 -8.43
CA VAL A 186 -9.45 -11.38 -7.28
C VAL A 186 -10.07 -12.37 -6.29
N ASN A 187 -10.88 -13.33 -6.77
CA ASN A 187 -11.50 -14.34 -5.91
C ASN A 187 -10.46 -15.26 -5.26
N TYR A 188 -9.42 -15.65 -5.97
CA TYR A 188 -8.33 -16.44 -5.41
C TYR A 188 -7.62 -15.74 -4.27
N TYR A 189 -7.21 -14.48 -4.45
CA TYR A 189 -6.54 -13.73 -3.38
C TYR A 189 -7.46 -13.43 -2.19
N SER A 190 -8.76 -13.32 -2.42
CA SER A 190 -9.77 -13.11 -1.36
C SER A 190 -10.10 -14.41 -0.61
N SER A 191 -9.81 -15.58 -1.19
CA SER A 191 -10.12 -16.87 -0.59
C SER A 191 -9.16 -17.26 0.53
N TYR A 192 -8.00 -16.62 0.63
CA TYR A 192 -6.98 -16.96 1.63
C TYR A 192 -7.47 -16.74 3.07
N ARG A 193 -7.19 -17.71 3.91
CA ARG A 193 -7.50 -17.67 5.35
C ARG A 193 -6.24 -17.93 6.16
N ALA A 194 -6.14 -17.30 7.32
CA ALA A 194 -5.01 -17.55 8.22
C ALA A 194 -5.07 -19.00 8.73
N GLY A 195 -4.02 -19.77 8.45
CA GLY A 195 -3.89 -21.15 8.88
C GLY A 195 -4.19 -22.21 7.81
N ASP A 196 -4.41 -21.80 6.58
CA ASP A 196 -4.50 -22.69 5.42
C ASP A 196 -3.09 -23.16 4.99
#